data_783af5948d4725dee589390f6a797388
#
_entry.id   783af5948d4725dee589390f6a797388
#
_cell.length_a   1.000
_cell.length_b   1.000
_cell.length_c   1.000
_cell.angle_alpha   90.00
_cell.angle_beta   90.00
_cell.angle_gamma   90.00
#
_symmetry.space_group_name_H-M   'P 1'
#
loop_
_entity.id
_entity.type
_entity.pdbx_description
1 polymer ?
#
loop_
_entity_poly.entity_id
_entity_poly.type
_entity_poly.pdbx_seq_one_letter_code
_entity_poly.pdbx_strand_id
1 'polypeptide(L)'
;MGRLGTPWSGVLDTEPGFASEVQRRFESHPHHVIATLHVDGRPRVSGTNVGFDDHMMWIGTMPGSRKGADLMRDPRCALHSAPLDEDLSAGSGDATVDALAVRLDDTTARRLLTEEFGADATMDGELWSLSIRSMSLVEVQGEQLRVRSWAPHSGLTEVLRD
;
A
#
# COMPACT_ATOMS: atom_id res chain seq x y z
N MET A 1 16.73 -16.63 2.49
CA MET A 1 15.96 -16.36 1.27
C MET A 1 14.67 -15.69 1.70
N GLY A 2 14.56 -14.37 1.59
CA GLY A 2 13.35 -13.64 1.94
C GLY A 2 12.21 -14.10 1.02
N ARG A 3 11.09 -14.53 1.61
CA ARG A 3 9.91 -14.93 0.83
C ARG A 3 9.44 -13.71 0.04
N LEU A 4 9.37 -13.85 -1.28
CA LEU A 4 8.75 -12.87 -2.16
C LEU A 4 7.30 -12.68 -1.69
N GLY A 5 6.83 -11.43 -1.66
CA GLY A 5 5.43 -11.16 -1.39
C GLY A 5 4.54 -11.58 -2.56
N THR A 6 3.26 -11.30 -2.45
CA THR A 6 2.25 -11.58 -3.47
C THR A 6 1.97 -10.31 -4.26
N PRO A 7 1.88 -10.35 -5.60
CA PRO A 7 1.42 -9.19 -6.39
C PRO A 7 -0.05 -8.89 -6.05
N TRP A 8 -0.49 -7.67 -6.30
CA TRP A 8 -1.87 -7.25 -6.04
C TRP A 8 -2.91 -8.16 -6.70
N SER A 9 -2.67 -8.56 -7.96
CA SER A 9 -3.53 -9.52 -8.68
C SER A 9 -3.72 -10.82 -7.91
N GLY A 10 -2.66 -11.35 -7.28
CA GLY A 10 -2.75 -12.58 -6.49
C GLY A 10 -3.60 -12.43 -5.23
N VAL A 11 -3.68 -11.23 -4.65
CA VAL A 11 -4.60 -10.94 -3.54
C VAL A 11 -6.04 -10.83 -4.06
N LEU A 12 -6.24 -10.14 -5.18
CA LEU A 12 -7.55 -10.04 -5.85
C LEU A 12 -8.12 -11.42 -6.22
N ASP A 13 -7.26 -12.34 -6.68
CA ASP A 13 -7.66 -13.69 -7.06
C ASP A 13 -8.10 -14.56 -5.87
N THR A 14 -7.47 -14.36 -4.72
CA THR A 14 -7.72 -15.19 -3.52
C THR A 14 -8.76 -14.59 -2.58
N GLU A 15 -8.76 -13.28 -2.39
CA GLU A 15 -9.60 -12.54 -1.44
C GLU A 15 -10.17 -11.25 -2.06
N PRO A 16 -10.96 -11.34 -3.15
CA PRO A 16 -11.40 -10.16 -3.91
C PRO A 16 -12.19 -9.15 -3.07
N GLY A 17 -13.04 -9.61 -2.15
CA GLY A 17 -13.82 -8.75 -1.28
C GLY A 17 -12.95 -7.95 -0.32
N PHE A 18 -12.00 -8.60 0.34
CA PHE A 18 -11.04 -7.96 1.24
C PHE A 18 -10.12 -6.98 0.50
N ALA A 19 -9.57 -7.39 -0.65
CA ALA A 19 -8.74 -6.55 -1.48
C ALA A 19 -9.47 -5.26 -1.92
N SER A 20 -10.71 -5.39 -2.38
CA SER A 20 -11.53 -4.23 -2.78
C SER A 20 -11.78 -3.26 -1.63
N GLU A 21 -11.95 -3.74 -0.41
CA GLU A 21 -12.12 -2.89 0.76
C GLU A 21 -10.82 -2.18 1.15
N VAL A 22 -9.67 -2.86 1.11
CA VAL A 22 -8.36 -2.24 1.29
C VAL A 22 -8.12 -1.16 0.24
N GLN A 23 -8.37 -1.45 -1.03
CA GLN A 23 -8.23 -0.49 -2.12
C GLN A 23 -9.08 0.77 -1.87
N ARG A 24 -10.36 0.61 -1.52
CA ARG A 24 -11.24 1.75 -1.21
C ARG A 24 -10.72 2.64 -0.08
N ARG A 25 -10.03 2.08 0.94
CA ARG A 25 -9.40 2.89 2.01
C ARG A 25 -8.29 3.76 1.47
N PHE A 26 -7.48 3.24 0.56
CA PHE A 26 -6.43 4.03 -0.09
C PHE A 26 -6.99 5.02 -1.12
N GLU A 27 -8.04 4.67 -1.86
CA GLU A 27 -8.64 5.56 -2.85
C GLU A 27 -9.51 6.69 -2.23
N SER A 28 -9.89 6.57 -0.95
CA SER A 28 -10.69 7.60 -0.27
C SER A 28 -9.96 8.92 -0.07
N HIS A 29 -8.62 8.92 -0.10
CA HIS A 29 -7.79 10.12 0.03
C HIS A 29 -6.58 10.04 -0.91
N PRO A 30 -6.06 11.19 -1.39
CA PRO A 30 -4.91 11.19 -2.31
C PRO A 30 -3.56 10.98 -1.61
N HIS A 31 -3.48 11.18 -0.29
CA HIS A 31 -2.23 11.15 0.46
C HIS A 31 -2.28 10.15 1.61
N HIS A 32 -1.23 9.36 1.71
CA HIS A 32 -1.06 8.28 2.70
C HIS A 32 0.28 8.40 3.38
N VAL A 33 0.54 7.49 4.31
CA VAL A 33 1.80 7.41 5.05
C VAL A 33 2.56 6.14 4.63
N ILE A 34 3.86 6.28 4.41
CA ILE A 34 4.78 5.16 4.19
C ILE A 34 5.92 5.22 5.19
N ALA A 35 6.26 4.07 5.75
CA ALA A 35 7.48 3.83 6.49
C ALA A 35 8.50 3.11 5.60
N THR A 36 9.73 3.63 5.53
CA THR A 36 10.91 3.03 4.92
C THR A 36 12.02 2.92 5.97
N LEU A 37 13.14 2.31 5.64
CA LEU A 37 14.24 2.10 6.60
C LEU A 37 15.45 2.96 6.27
N HIS A 38 15.93 3.72 7.25
CA HIS A 38 17.21 4.39 7.19
C HIS A 38 18.38 3.40 7.06
N VAL A 39 19.56 3.89 6.73
CA VAL A 39 20.78 3.08 6.63
C VAL A 39 21.15 2.34 7.92
N ASP A 40 20.77 2.88 9.06
CA ASP A 40 20.96 2.30 10.39
C ASP A 40 19.78 1.41 10.86
N GLY A 41 18.79 1.17 9.96
CA GLY A 41 17.63 0.33 10.22
C GLY A 41 16.48 1.01 10.98
N ARG A 42 16.62 2.25 11.44
CA ARG A 42 15.50 2.97 12.06
C ARG A 42 14.44 3.34 11.03
N PRO A 43 13.14 3.35 11.40
CA PRO A 43 12.08 3.71 10.47
C PRO A 43 12.13 5.20 10.09
N ARG A 44 11.82 5.49 8.83
CA ARG A 44 11.50 6.81 8.30
C ARG A 44 10.02 6.84 7.94
N VAL A 45 9.31 7.81 8.43
CA VAL A 45 7.90 8.05 8.07
C VAL A 45 7.82 9.24 7.12
N SER A 46 7.07 9.11 6.04
CA SER A 46 6.85 10.18 5.05
C SER A 46 5.51 10.02 4.34
N GLY A 47 5.08 11.08 3.64
CA GLY A 47 3.89 11.03 2.79
C GLY A 47 4.14 10.27 1.49
N THR A 48 3.08 9.67 0.94
CA THR A 48 3.10 9.00 -0.37
C THR A 48 1.72 9.03 -1.01
N ASN A 49 1.67 8.91 -2.34
CA ASN A 49 0.46 8.58 -3.08
C ASN A 49 0.51 7.09 -3.41
N VAL A 50 -0.65 6.48 -3.52
CA VAL A 50 -0.81 5.07 -3.85
C VAL A 50 -1.72 4.96 -5.06
N GLY A 51 -1.34 4.17 -6.04
CA GLY A 51 -2.17 3.84 -7.19
C GLY A 51 -2.40 2.33 -7.29
N PHE A 52 -3.43 1.97 -8.03
CA PHE A 52 -3.82 0.59 -8.28
C PHE A 52 -4.12 0.40 -9.76
N ASP A 53 -3.80 -0.77 -10.29
CA ASP A 53 -4.38 -1.32 -11.51
C ASP A 53 -4.77 -2.79 -11.24
N ASP A 54 -5.24 -3.51 -12.26
CA ASP A 54 -5.67 -4.91 -12.12
C ASP A 54 -4.53 -5.86 -11.71
N HIS A 55 -3.29 -5.43 -11.81
CA HIS A 55 -2.11 -6.27 -11.58
C HIS A 55 -1.31 -5.87 -10.37
N MET A 56 -1.23 -4.57 -10.06
CA MET A 56 -0.33 -4.08 -9.03
C MET A 56 -0.91 -2.94 -8.20
N MET A 57 -0.47 -2.89 -6.96
CA MET A 57 -0.48 -1.70 -6.10
C MET A 57 0.88 -1.03 -6.26
N TRP A 58 0.92 0.29 -6.46
CA TRP A 58 2.17 1.00 -6.70
C TRP A 58 2.24 2.34 -5.97
N ILE A 59 3.45 2.85 -5.80
CA ILE A 59 3.75 4.15 -5.19
C ILE A 59 4.73 4.94 -6.06
N GLY A 60 4.71 6.27 -5.90
CA GLY A 60 5.65 7.18 -6.53
C GLY A 60 6.64 7.79 -5.53
N THR A 61 7.86 8.03 -5.99
CA THR A 61 8.87 8.80 -5.26
C THR A 61 9.40 9.94 -6.12
N MET A 62 9.64 11.10 -5.51
CA MET A 62 10.29 12.22 -6.21
C MET A 62 11.76 11.87 -6.53
N PRO A 63 12.34 12.43 -7.60
CA PRO A 63 13.74 12.22 -7.94
C PRO A 63 14.66 12.59 -6.77
N GLY A 64 15.62 11.71 -6.48
CA GLY A 64 16.59 11.94 -5.40
C GLY A 64 16.00 12.00 -3.99
N SER A 65 14.76 11.55 -3.81
CA SER A 65 14.13 11.52 -2.50
C SER A 65 14.82 10.54 -1.55
N ARG A 66 14.85 10.89 -0.25
CA ARG A 66 15.41 9.99 0.78
C ARG A 66 14.63 8.67 0.86
N LYS A 67 13.33 8.73 0.66
CA LYS A 67 12.44 7.56 0.60
C LYS A 67 12.84 6.63 -0.56
N GLY A 68 13.06 7.16 -1.76
CA GLY A 68 13.54 6.39 -2.91
C GLY A 68 14.91 5.75 -2.65
N ALA A 69 15.87 6.50 -2.08
CA ALA A 69 17.17 5.98 -1.69
C ALA A 69 17.09 4.87 -0.63
N ASP A 70 16.17 4.98 0.32
CA ASP A 70 15.90 3.92 1.30
C ASP A 70 15.41 2.65 0.60
N LEU A 71 14.40 2.74 -0.28
CA LEU A 71 13.82 1.61 -1.01
C LEU A 71 14.82 0.92 -1.94
N MET A 72 15.73 1.67 -2.56
CA MET A 72 16.81 1.10 -3.36
C MET A 72 17.76 0.24 -2.53
N ARG A 73 17.99 0.59 -1.29
CA ARG A 73 18.90 -0.11 -0.36
C ARG A 73 18.20 -1.26 0.35
N ASP A 74 17.00 -1.03 0.83
CA ASP A 74 16.18 -1.99 1.57
C ASP A 74 14.73 -1.86 1.10
N PRO A 75 14.20 -2.84 0.35
CA PRO A 75 12.87 -2.75 -0.25
C PRO A 75 11.72 -2.86 0.75
N ARG A 76 11.98 -3.16 2.01
CA ARG A 76 10.94 -3.28 3.04
C ARG A 76 10.26 -1.95 3.29
N CYS A 77 8.94 -1.95 3.24
CA CYS A 77 8.12 -0.79 3.56
C CYS A 77 6.79 -1.20 4.18
N ALA A 78 6.20 -0.26 4.89
CA ALA A 78 4.84 -0.39 5.40
C ALA A 78 4.05 0.86 5.04
N LEU A 79 2.80 0.68 4.62
CA LEU A 79 1.89 1.75 4.27
C LEU A 79 0.72 1.77 5.23
N HIS A 80 0.24 2.96 5.50
CA HIS A 80 -1.02 3.21 6.22
C HIS A 80 -1.89 4.11 5.35
N SER A 81 -3.16 3.76 5.17
CA SER A 81 -4.14 4.63 4.50
C SER A 81 -4.24 5.95 5.25
N ALA A 82 -4.86 6.96 4.63
CA ALA A 82 -5.09 8.24 5.31
C ALA A 82 -5.69 8.02 6.70
N PRO A 83 -5.37 8.90 7.67
CA PRO A 83 -5.98 8.86 8.99
C PRO A 83 -7.51 8.91 8.89
N LEU A 84 -8.17 8.30 9.86
CA LEU A 84 -9.62 8.37 9.98
C LEU A 84 -10.08 9.82 10.16
N ASP A 85 -11.22 10.14 9.60
CA ASP A 85 -11.96 11.35 9.94
C ASP A 85 -12.39 11.29 11.43
N GLU A 86 -12.74 12.44 12.02
CA GLU A 86 -13.20 12.52 13.41
C GLU A 86 -14.48 11.71 13.66
N ASP A 87 -15.27 11.47 12.61
CA ASP A 87 -16.48 10.66 12.68
C ASP A 87 -16.15 9.16 12.53
N LEU A 88 -16.04 8.50 13.67
CA LEU A 88 -15.87 7.05 13.76
C LEU A 88 -17.22 6.31 13.60
N SER A 89 -17.97 6.63 12.56
CA SER A 89 -19.23 5.93 12.25
C SER A 89 -18.99 4.46 11.90
N ALA A 90 -20.05 3.65 11.99
CA ALA A 90 -19.98 2.24 11.62
C ALA A 90 -19.49 2.07 10.17
N GLY A 91 -18.46 1.25 9.99
CA GLY A 91 -17.79 1.03 8.71
C GLY A 91 -16.63 1.98 8.41
N SER A 92 -16.35 2.99 9.28
CA SER A 92 -15.11 3.73 9.21
C SER A 92 -13.94 2.86 9.65
N GLY A 93 -12.75 3.09 9.08
CA GLY A 93 -11.59 2.31 9.43
C GLY A 93 -10.38 2.64 8.57
N ASP A 94 -9.27 2.02 8.86
CA ASP A 94 -8.01 2.18 8.15
C ASP A 94 -7.48 0.85 7.60
N ALA A 95 -6.55 0.96 6.66
CA ALA A 95 -5.84 -0.17 6.10
C ALA A 95 -4.33 0.01 6.24
N THR A 96 -3.64 -1.09 6.53
CA THR A 96 -2.18 -1.16 6.49
C THR A 96 -1.72 -2.22 5.50
N VAL A 97 -0.56 -1.99 4.89
CA VAL A 97 0.07 -2.91 3.94
C VAL A 97 1.55 -3.00 4.25
N ASP A 98 2.05 -4.20 4.56
CA ASP A 98 3.48 -4.52 4.58
C ASP A 98 3.89 -5.08 3.23
N ALA A 99 4.95 -4.54 2.65
CA ALA A 99 5.37 -4.93 1.31
C ALA A 99 6.90 -4.85 1.12
N LEU A 100 7.32 -5.41 -0.01
CA LEU A 100 8.63 -5.16 -0.62
C LEU A 100 8.40 -4.29 -1.87
N ALA A 101 9.03 -3.13 -1.93
CA ALA A 101 8.96 -2.25 -3.08
C ALA A 101 9.92 -2.73 -4.17
N VAL A 102 9.43 -2.83 -5.40
CA VAL A 102 10.20 -3.22 -6.59
C VAL A 102 10.14 -2.07 -7.60
N ARG A 103 11.29 -1.48 -7.92
CA ARG A 103 11.35 -0.39 -8.87
C ARG A 103 10.86 -0.84 -10.24
N LEU A 104 9.95 -0.08 -10.82
CA LEU A 104 9.44 -0.33 -12.17
C LEU A 104 10.43 0.19 -13.23
N ASP A 105 10.46 -0.47 -14.38
CA ASP A 105 11.14 0.04 -15.56
C ASP A 105 10.40 1.26 -16.14
N ASP A 106 11.14 2.07 -16.93
CA ASP A 106 10.62 3.33 -17.45
C ASP A 106 9.40 3.15 -18.38
N THR A 107 9.30 2.03 -19.09
CA THR A 107 8.16 1.74 -19.98
C THR A 107 6.90 1.47 -19.18
N THR A 108 6.99 0.61 -18.19
CA THR A 108 5.87 0.30 -17.28
C THR A 108 5.44 1.53 -16.48
N ALA A 109 6.40 2.29 -15.95
CA ALA A 109 6.13 3.53 -15.21
C ALA A 109 5.40 4.56 -16.10
N ARG A 110 5.84 4.75 -17.34
CA ARG A 110 5.18 5.67 -18.28
C ARG A 110 3.76 5.23 -18.62
N ARG A 111 3.54 3.93 -18.84
CA ARG A 111 2.20 3.40 -19.08
C ARG A 111 1.25 3.74 -17.94
N LEU A 112 1.63 3.43 -16.69
CA LEU A 112 0.82 3.72 -15.50
C LEU A 112 0.51 5.21 -15.37
N LEU A 113 1.49 6.08 -15.56
CA LEU A 113 1.29 7.52 -15.48
C LEU A 113 0.33 8.02 -16.57
N THR A 114 0.44 7.49 -17.78
CA THR A 114 -0.45 7.86 -18.89
C THR A 114 -1.89 7.41 -18.61
N GLU A 115 -2.08 6.22 -18.06
CA GLU A 115 -3.39 5.67 -17.70
C GLU A 115 -4.03 6.48 -16.54
N GLU A 116 -3.25 6.86 -15.53
CA GLU A 116 -3.74 7.56 -14.34
C GLU A 116 -3.96 9.07 -14.58
N PHE A 117 -3.03 9.73 -15.28
CA PHE A 117 -2.98 11.19 -15.40
C PHE A 117 -3.11 11.73 -16.83
N GLY A 118 -3.23 10.87 -17.84
CA GLY A 118 -3.34 11.23 -19.24
C GLY A 118 -2.01 11.30 -19.99
N ALA A 119 -2.10 11.44 -21.33
CA ALA A 119 -0.94 11.32 -22.25
C ALA A 119 0.16 12.38 -22.04
N ASP A 120 -0.19 13.52 -21.46
CA ASP A 120 0.76 14.63 -21.18
C ASP A 120 1.39 14.52 -19.77
N ALA A 121 1.11 13.43 -19.05
CA ALA A 121 1.68 13.23 -17.72
C ALA A 121 3.20 13.10 -17.79
N THR A 122 3.89 14.08 -17.23
CA THR A 122 5.34 14.03 -17.00
C THR A 122 5.56 13.92 -15.51
N MET A 123 6.14 12.82 -15.07
CA MET A 123 6.61 12.69 -13.70
C MET A 123 8.12 12.47 -13.73
N ASP A 124 8.84 13.46 -13.24
CA ASP A 124 10.25 13.29 -12.90
C ASP A 124 10.31 12.51 -11.58
N GLY A 125 10.30 11.19 -11.63
CA GLY A 125 10.31 10.36 -10.43
C GLY A 125 10.38 8.89 -10.75
N GLU A 126 10.39 8.10 -9.71
CA GLU A 126 10.45 6.64 -9.80
C GLU A 126 9.13 6.06 -9.33
N LEU A 127 8.64 5.04 -10.03
CA LEU A 127 7.50 4.23 -9.59
C LEU A 127 7.97 2.87 -9.08
N TRP A 128 7.25 2.38 -8.10
CA TRP A 128 7.56 1.13 -7.41
C TRP A 128 6.30 0.29 -7.27
N SER A 129 6.30 -0.92 -7.79
CA SER A 129 5.26 -1.90 -7.47
C SER A 129 5.48 -2.47 -6.07
N LEU A 130 4.40 -2.89 -5.42
CA LEU A 130 4.42 -3.44 -4.08
C LEU A 130 4.16 -4.95 -4.12
N SER A 131 5.16 -5.73 -3.71
CA SER A 131 5.03 -7.16 -3.46
C SER A 131 4.55 -7.36 -2.02
N ILE A 132 3.28 -7.67 -1.84
CA ILE A 132 2.55 -7.61 -0.58
C ILE A 132 2.88 -8.80 0.31
N ARG A 133 3.23 -8.54 1.56
CA ARG A 133 3.57 -9.54 2.56
C ARG A 133 2.46 -9.77 3.57
N SER A 134 1.77 -8.72 3.94
CA SER A 134 0.57 -8.78 4.77
C SER A 134 -0.25 -7.52 4.61
N MET A 135 -1.52 -7.62 4.91
CA MET A 135 -2.44 -6.48 4.99
C MET A 135 -3.33 -6.61 6.20
N SER A 136 -3.76 -5.49 6.76
CA SER A 136 -4.83 -5.47 7.74
C SER A 136 -5.83 -4.36 7.45
N LEU A 137 -7.06 -4.59 7.88
CA LEU A 137 -8.17 -3.66 7.81
C LEU A 137 -8.80 -3.60 9.20
N VAL A 138 -8.83 -2.41 9.78
CA VAL A 138 -9.45 -2.15 11.08
C VAL A 138 -10.69 -1.31 10.84
N GLU A 139 -11.83 -1.74 11.37
CA GLU A 139 -13.12 -1.10 11.17
C GLU A 139 -13.88 -1.00 12.48
N VAL A 140 -14.66 0.08 12.61
CA VAL A 140 -15.62 0.22 13.72
C VAL A 140 -16.89 -0.58 13.40
N GLN A 141 -17.24 -1.52 14.27
CA GLN A 141 -18.46 -2.33 14.17
C GLN A 141 -19.24 -2.25 15.49
N GLY A 142 -20.18 -1.31 15.57
CA GLY A 142 -20.89 -1.02 16.81
C GLY A 142 -19.92 -0.46 17.86
N GLU A 143 -19.82 -1.12 19.01
CA GLU A 143 -18.88 -0.76 20.10
C GLU A 143 -17.56 -1.51 20.01
N GLN A 144 -17.35 -2.36 19.00
CA GLN A 144 -16.16 -3.19 18.83
C GLN A 144 -15.32 -2.76 17.63
N LEU A 145 -14.05 -3.13 17.62
CA LEU A 145 -13.18 -3.06 16.47
C LEU A 145 -13.13 -4.44 15.78
N ARG A 146 -13.49 -4.45 14.50
CA ARG A 146 -13.29 -5.59 13.62
C ARG A 146 -11.92 -5.49 12.99
N VAL A 147 -11.05 -6.43 13.28
CA VAL A 147 -9.70 -6.51 12.69
C VAL A 147 -9.65 -7.70 11.75
N ARG A 148 -9.44 -7.44 10.47
CA ARG A 148 -9.20 -8.46 9.46
C ARG A 148 -7.75 -8.38 9.02
N SER A 149 -7.07 -9.50 8.95
CA SER A 149 -5.66 -9.58 8.54
C SER A 149 -5.46 -10.68 7.52
N TRP A 150 -4.66 -10.40 6.51
CA TRP A 150 -4.32 -11.32 5.44
C TRP A 150 -2.81 -11.44 5.27
N ALA A 151 -2.35 -12.66 5.02
CA ALA A 151 -1.00 -12.92 4.55
C ALA A 151 -0.99 -14.18 3.66
N PRO A 152 -0.02 -14.33 2.71
CA PRO A 152 -0.01 -15.42 1.72
C PRO A 152 -0.06 -16.84 2.31
N HIS A 153 0.36 -17.02 3.55
CA HIS A 153 0.46 -18.34 4.18
C HIS A 153 -0.68 -18.65 5.16
N SER A 154 -1.32 -17.62 5.70
CA SER A 154 -2.41 -17.78 6.67
C SER A 154 -3.79 -17.52 6.06
N GLY A 155 -3.84 -16.92 4.86
CA GLY A 155 -5.07 -16.43 4.28
C GLY A 155 -5.68 -15.29 5.10
N LEU A 156 -6.97 -15.07 4.95
CA LEU A 156 -7.72 -14.05 5.68
C LEU A 156 -8.15 -14.57 7.05
N THR A 157 -7.91 -13.75 8.08
CA THR A 157 -8.34 -13.99 9.46
C THR A 157 -9.13 -12.78 9.97
N GLU A 158 -10.02 -13.00 10.93
CA GLU A 158 -10.85 -11.97 11.53
C GLU A 158 -10.92 -12.11 13.05
N VAL A 159 -10.84 -10.97 13.75
CA VAL A 159 -10.97 -10.88 15.20
C VAL A 159 -11.82 -9.65 15.56
N LEU A 160 -12.76 -9.81 16.49
CA LEU A 160 -13.46 -8.70 17.12
C LEU A 160 -12.76 -8.36 18.45
N ARG A 161 -12.57 -7.08 18.72
CA ARG A 161 -11.94 -6.56 19.93
C ARG A 161 -12.85 -5.53 20.59
N ASP A 162 -12.99 -5.64 21.90
CA ASP A 162 -13.67 -4.68 22.77
C ASP A 162 -12.78 -3.46 23.03
#